data_9020cb1ea03d7a60370ded69c017f10e
#
_entry.id   9020cb1ea03d7a60370ded69c017f10e
#
_cell.length_a   1.000
_cell.length_b   1.000
_cell.length_c   1.000
_cell.angle_alpha   90.00
_cell.angle_beta   90.00
_cell.angle_gamma   90.00
#
_symmetry.space_group_name_H-M   'P 1'
#
loop_
_entity.id
_entity.type
_entity.pdbx_description
1 polymer ?
#
loop_
_entity_poly.entity_id
_entity_poly.type
_entity_poly.pdbx_seq_one_letter_code
_entity_poly.pdbx_strand_id
1 'polypeptide(L)'
;TMDNGKPIRETTAIDVPYSADHFRYFAGAVRTEEGSASVLDGNFLNIVLHEPIGVVGQIVPWNFPFLMAAWKLAPVLAAGCCTVFKPSSDTPLSVLELARLIQDVLPAGVFNVITGSGSKAGQYILEHKGFRKLAFTGSTEVGRDVALAAANRLIPSTLELGGKSANIYFPDCQW
;
A
#
# COMPACT_ATOMS: atom_id res chain seq x y z
N THR A 1 -14.33 -4.85 -12.53
CA THR A 1 -15.35 -4.22 -13.41
C THR A 1 -16.50 -3.64 -12.59
N MET A 2 -17.23 -4.43 -11.82
CA MET A 2 -18.41 -3.98 -11.05
C MET A 2 -18.06 -2.93 -9.98
N ASP A 3 -16.87 -2.94 -9.44
CA ASP A 3 -16.46 -2.05 -8.36
C ASP A 3 -16.20 -0.61 -8.85
N ASN A 4 -15.57 -0.42 -10.01
CA ASN A 4 -15.15 0.89 -10.50
C ASN A 4 -15.57 1.22 -11.95
N GLY A 5 -16.40 0.37 -12.57
CA GLY A 5 -16.88 0.59 -13.95
C GLY A 5 -15.85 0.31 -15.05
N LYS A 6 -14.65 -0.15 -14.73
CA LYS A 6 -13.59 -0.45 -15.70
C LYS A 6 -14.01 -1.59 -16.65
N PRO A 7 -13.67 -1.52 -17.96
CA PRO A 7 -13.98 -2.61 -18.90
C PRO A 7 -13.44 -3.96 -18.46
N ILE A 8 -14.22 -5.02 -18.65
CA ILE A 8 -13.84 -6.37 -18.22
C ILE A 8 -12.54 -6.85 -18.88
N ARG A 9 -12.28 -6.44 -20.11
CA ARG A 9 -11.03 -6.75 -20.81
C ARG A 9 -9.78 -6.23 -20.07
N GLU A 10 -9.89 -5.07 -19.41
CA GLU A 10 -8.80 -4.48 -18.64
C GLU A 10 -8.65 -5.15 -17.28
N THR A 11 -9.75 -5.39 -16.59
CA THR A 11 -9.70 -6.04 -15.27
C THR A 11 -9.20 -7.48 -15.36
N THR A 12 -9.53 -8.21 -16.43
CA THR A 12 -9.07 -9.59 -16.66
C THR A 12 -7.65 -9.67 -17.21
N ALA A 13 -7.23 -8.70 -18.02
CA ALA A 13 -5.89 -8.69 -18.62
C ALA A 13 -4.83 -8.00 -17.74
N ILE A 14 -5.23 -7.06 -16.91
CA ILE A 14 -4.31 -6.21 -16.14
C ILE A 14 -4.57 -6.34 -14.63
N ASP A 15 -5.70 -5.82 -14.13
CA ASP A 15 -5.88 -5.59 -12.69
C ASP A 15 -5.74 -6.88 -11.86
N VAL A 16 -6.39 -7.96 -12.26
CA VAL A 16 -6.37 -9.22 -11.52
C VAL A 16 -5.04 -9.96 -11.69
N PRO A 17 -4.52 -10.17 -12.93
CA PRO A 17 -3.24 -10.85 -13.11
C PRO A 17 -2.06 -10.14 -12.44
N TYR A 18 -1.94 -8.82 -12.58
CA TYR A 18 -0.87 -8.07 -11.93
C TYR A 18 -0.98 -8.05 -10.41
N SER A 19 -2.21 -8.03 -9.88
CA SER A 19 -2.40 -8.17 -8.44
C SER A 19 -1.88 -9.52 -7.93
N ALA A 20 -2.22 -10.60 -8.62
CA ALA A 20 -1.74 -11.94 -8.26
C ALA A 20 -0.22 -12.07 -8.41
N ASP A 21 0.34 -11.51 -9.47
CA ASP A 21 1.78 -11.51 -9.72
C ASP A 21 2.55 -10.72 -8.67
N HIS A 22 2.01 -9.59 -8.24
CA HIS A 22 2.59 -8.78 -7.18
C HIS A 22 2.70 -9.52 -5.85
N PHE A 23 1.68 -10.28 -5.46
CA PHE A 23 1.76 -11.16 -4.28
C PHE A 23 2.81 -12.26 -4.47
N ARG A 24 2.92 -12.88 -5.65
CA ARG A 24 3.95 -13.89 -5.94
C ARG A 24 5.35 -13.29 -5.87
N TYR A 25 5.54 -12.08 -6.41
CA TYR A 25 6.81 -11.38 -6.32
C TYR A 25 7.26 -11.20 -4.87
N PHE A 26 6.41 -10.66 -4.01
CA PHE A 26 6.76 -10.44 -2.60
C PHE A 26 6.88 -11.75 -1.81
N ALA A 27 6.15 -12.79 -2.15
CA ALA A 27 6.35 -14.12 -1.59
C ALA A 27 7.74 -14.71 -1.95
N GLY A 28 8.25 -14.37 -3.13
CA GLY A 28 9.64 -14.68 -3.51
C GLY A 28 10.65 -13.77 -2.82
N ALA A 29 10.41 -12.47 -2.83
CA ALA A 29 11.31 -11.45 -2.30
C ALA A 29 11.59 -11.62 -0.80
N VAL A 30 10.60 -12.00 0.00
CA VAL A 30 10.79 -12.23 1.44
C VAL A 30 11.83 -13.34 1.75
N ARG A 31 12.06 -14.25 0.80
CA ARG A 31 13.06 -15.33 0.95
C ARG A 31 14.49 -14.87 0.69
N THR A 32 14.67 -13.70 0.12
CA THR A 32 15.97 -13.09 -0.20
C THR A 32 16.27 -11.89 0.69
N GLU A 33 15.40 -11.60 1.66
CA GLU A 33 15.64 -10.54 2.64
C GLU A 33 16.72 -10.99 3.62
N GLU A 34 17.84 -10.28 3.61
CA GLU A 34 19.02 -10.61 4.40
C GLU A 34 19.37 -9.44 5.34
N GLY A 35 19.82 -9.79 6.54
CA GLY A 35 20.52 -8.84 7.38
C GLY A 35 22.00 -8.77 7.01
N SER A 36 22.79 -8.00 7.76
CA SER A 36 24.22 -7.96 7.58
C SER A 36 24.95 -8.02 8.92
N ALA A 37 26.18 -8.52 8.87
CA ALA A 37 27.08 -8.49 10.01
C ALA A 37 28.48 -8.02 9.56
N SER A 38 29.11 -7.16 10.34
CA SER A 38 30.46 -6.67 10.08
C SER A 38 31.23 -6.49 11.38
N VAL A 39 32.54 -6.71 11.32
CA VAL A 39 33.44 -6.46 12.45
C VAL A 39 34.02 -5.04 12.30
N LEU A 40 33.89 -4.22 13.33
CA LEU A 40 34.45 -2.88 13.41
C LEU A 40 35.69 -2.91 14.32
N ASP A 41 36.79 -2.42 13.83
CA ASP A 41 38.07 -2.26 14.55
C ASP A 41 38.56 -3.53 15.29
N GLY A 42 38.10 -4.71 14.87
CA GLY A 42 38.42 -5.98 15.49
C GLY A 42 37.77 -6.27 16.86
N ASN A 43 37.08 -5.30 17.45
CA ASN A 43 36.53 -5.38 18.80
C ASN A 43 34.98 -5.36 18.86
N PHE A 44 34.32 -4.87 17.80
CA PHE A 44 32.87 -4.72 17.79
C PHE A 44 32.25 -5.51 16.64
N LEU A 45 31.21 -6.28 16.95
CA LEU A 45 30.35 -6.92 15.96
C LEU A 45 29.11 -6.05 15.73
N ASN A 46 28.98 -5.51 14.53
CA ASN A 46 27.78 -4.81 14.09
C ASN A 46 26.85 -5.79 13.37
N ILE A 47 25.60 -5.87 13.80
CA ILE A 47 24.57 -6.71 13.18
C ILE A 47 23.39 -5.83 12.80
N VAL A 48 22.93 -5.96 11.55
CA VAL A 48 21.71 -5.31 11.04
C VAL A 48 20.65 -6.37 10.87
N LEU A 49 19.51 -6.18 11.54
CA LEU A 49 18.33 -7.03 11.44
C LEU A 49 17.17 -6.22 10.90
N HIS A 50 16.32 -6.86 10.09
CA HIS A 50 15.06 -6.29 9.63
C HIS A 50 13.91 -6.82 10.49
N GLU A 51 13.15 -5.92 11.07
CA GLU A 51 12.02 -6.26 11.95
C GLU A 51 10.72 -5.60 11.45
N PRO A 52 9.55 -6.24 11.65
CA PRO A 52 8.27 -5.63 11.36
C PRO A 52 8.08 -4.30 12.08
N ILE A 53 7.70 -3.24 11.35
CA ILE A 53 7.49 -1.92 11.95
C ILE A 53 6.24 -1.87 12.85
N GLY A 54 5.32 -2.81 12.69
CA GLY A 54 4.08 -2.91 13.45
C GLY A 54 2.83 -2.71 12.60
N VAL A 55 1.89 -1.88 13.05
CA VAL A 55 0.62 -1.64 12.36
C VAL A 55 0.76 -0.49 11.36
N VAL A 56 0.37 -0.72 10.10
CA VAL A 56 0.42 0.24 9.00
C VAL A 56 -0.99 0.70 8.64
N GLY A 57 -1.22 2.01 8.63
CA GLY A 57 -2.44 2.61 8.07
C GLY A 57 -2.29 2.80 6.56
N GLN A 58 -3.19 2.22 5.77
CA GLN A 58 -3.12 2.25 4.31
C GLN A 58 -4.40 2.82 3.70
N ILE A 59 -4.26 3.80 2.81
CA ILE A 59 -5.39 4.46 2.13
C ILE A 59 -5.13 4.46 0.63
N VAL A 60 -6.11 4.03 -0.16
CA VAL A 60 -5.99 3.93 -1.62
C VAL A 60 -7.14 4.63 -2.36
N PRO A 61 -6.92 5.07 -3.61
CA PRO A 61 -7.93 5.70 -4.45
C PRO A 61 -8.83 4.68 -5.16
N TRP A 62 -9.72 5.19 -6.01
CA TRP A 62 -10.79 4.45 -6.69
C TRP A 62 -10.41 3.88 -8.07
N ASN A 63 -9.37 4.40 -8.72
CA ASN A 63 -9.07 4.10 -10.12
C ASN A 63 -8.54 2.69 -10.38
N PHE A 64 -7.84 2.09 -9.41
CA PHE A 64 -7.34 0.71 -9.44
C PHE A 64 -7.54 0.04 -8.07
N PRO A 65 -8.79 -0.14 -7.60
CA PRO A 65 -9.06 -0.52 -6.22
C PRO A 65 -8.35 -1.81 -5.81
N PHE A 66 -8.46 -2.86 -6.62
CA PHE A 66 -7.86 -4.16 -6.33
C PHE A 66 -6.33 -4.17 -6.51
N LEU A 67 -5.83 -3.58 -7.59
CA LEU A 67 -4.40 -3.52 -7.87
C LEU A 67 -3.65 -2.65 -6.85
N MET A 68 -4.21 -1.49 -6.48
CA MET A 68 -3.64 -0.64 -5.43
C MET A 68 -3.65 -1.32 -4.06
N ALA A 69 -4.67 -2.15 -3.79
CA ALA A 69 -4.67 -2.98 -2.60
C ALA A 69 -3.51 -3.98 -2.63
N ALA A 70 -3.31 -4.70 -3.73
CA ALA A 70 -2.21 -5.65 -3.88
C ALA A 70 -0.84 -4.97 -3.70
N TRP A 71 -0.63 -3.79 -4.30
CA TRP A 71 0.63 -3.04 -4.20
C TRP A 71 0.98 -2.63 -2.78
N LYS A 72 0.00 -2.43 -1.93
CA LYS A 72 0.22 -2.07 -0.53
C LYS A 72 0.19 -3.29 0.41
N LEU A 73 -0.67 -4.27 0.13
CA LEU A 73 -0.80 -5.46 0.98
C LEU A 73 0.38 -6.42 0.84
N ALA A 74 0.82 -6.69 -0.39
CA ALA A 74 1.89 -7.66 -0.60
C ALA A 74 3.18 -7.30 0.16
N PRO A 75 3.73 -6.07 0.05
CA PRO A 75 4.92 -5.70 0.82
C PRO A 75 4.68 -5.61 2.33
N VAL A 76 3.52 -5.16 2.79
CA VAL A 76 3.25 -5.06 4.23
C VAL A 76 3.16 -6.43 4.89
N LEU A 77 2.56 -7.41 4.19
CA LEU A 77 2.47 -8.79 4.65
C LEU A 77 3.85 -9.48 4.62
N ALA A 78 4.60 -9.30 3.53
CA ALA A 78 5.96 -9.82 3.40
C ALA A 78 6.90 -9.27 4.49
N ALA A 79 6.72 -8.03 4.91
CA ALA A 79 7.46 -7.41 6.01
C ALA A 79 6.97 -7.86 7.41
N GLY A 80 6.02 -8.79 7.51
CA GLY A 80 5.48 -9.27 8.78
C GLY A 80 4.63 -8.25 9.56
N CYS A 81 4.15 -7.20 8.90
CA CYS A 81 3.37 -6.13 9.52
C CYS A 81 1.86 -6.42 9.48
N CYS A 82 1.12 -5.84 10.42
CA CYS A 82 -0.34 -5.78 10.35
C CYS A 82 -0.79 -4.50 9.65
N THR A 83 -2.00 -4.51 9.10
CA THR A 83 -2.54 -3.33 8.43
C THR A 83 -4.00 -3.06 8.73
N VAL A 84 -4.34 -1.78 8.81
CA VAL A 84 -5.70 -1.27 8.68
C VAL A 84 -5.79 -0.57 7.34
N PHE A 85 -6.58 -1.13 6.45
CA PHE A 85 -6.69 -0.74 5.07
C PHE A 85 -8.02 -0.03 4.80
N LYS A 86 -7.96 1.16 4.22
CA LYS A 86 -9.12 1.93 3.82
C LYS A 86 -9.16 2.07 2.28
N PRO A 87 -10.04 1.33 1.58
CA PRO A 87 -10.31 1.58 0.17
C PRO A 87 -11.03 2.92 -0.02
N SER A 88 -11.11 3.39 -1.27
CA SER A 88 -12.04 4.49 -1.59
C SER A 88 -13.47 4.13 -1.18
N SER A 89 -14.24 5.13 -0.74
CA SER A 89 -15.66 4.95 -0.44
C SER A 89 -16.48 4.52 -1.65
N ASP A 90 -16.02 4.89 -2.85
CA ASP A 90 -16.73 4.62 -4.12
C ASP A 90 -16.43 3.21 -4.66
N THR A 91 -15.32 2.59 -4.25
CA THR A 91 -14.84 1.31 -4.78
C THR A 91 -14.30 0.38 -3.69
N PRO A 92 -15.10 -0.01 -2.68
CA PRO A 92 -14.64 -0.87 -1.60
C PRO A 92 -14.81 -2.37 -1.87
N LEU A 93 -15.63 -2.76 -2.87
CA LEU A 93 -16.13 -4.13 -2.99
C LEU A 93 -15.04 -5.15 -3.26
N SER A 94 -14.11 -4.86 -4.16
CA SER A 94 -13.03 -5.77 -4.52
C SER A 94 -12.09 -6.05 -3.34
N VAL A 95 -11.84 -5.05 -2.50
CA VAL A 95 -11.00 -5.19 -1.30
C VAL A 95 -11.75 -5.96 -0.20
N LEU A 96 -13.04 -5.71 -0.03
CA LEU A 96 -13.88 -6.45 0.92
C LEU A 96 -13.97 -7.93 0.53
N GLU A 97 -14.12 -8.23 -0.77
CA GLU A 97 -14.13 -9.61 -1.27
C GLU A 97 -12.76 -10.28 -1.07
N LEU A 98 -11.66 -9.57 -1.33
CA LEU A 98 -10.33 -10.06 -1.01
C LEU A 98 -10.20 -10.42 0.47
N ALA A 99 -10.63 -9.52 1.37
CA ALA A 99 -10.59 -9.75 2.81
C ALA A 99 -11.39 -11.00 3.21
N ARG A 100 -12.58 -11.19 2.62
CA ARG A 100 -13.42 -12.37 2.84
C ARG A 100 -12.72 -13.67 2.38
N LEU A 101 -12.06 -13.63 1.22
CA LEU A 101 -11.40 -14.81 0.64
C LEU A 101 -10.14 -15.24 1.41
N ILE A 102 -9.44 -14.30 2.03
CA ILE A 102 -8.18 -14.59 2.71
C ILE A 102 -8.30 -14.65 4.25
N GLN A 103 -9.50 -14.51 4.80
CA GLN A 103 -9.73 -14.49 6.25
C GLN A 103 -9.22 -15.74 6.99
N ASP A 104 -9.27 -16.90 6.32
CA ASP A 104 -8.80 -18.18 6.87
C ASP A 104 -7.33 -18.49 6.47
N VAL A 105 -6.70 -17.63 5.65
CA VAL A 105 -5.32 -17.77 5.20
C VAL A 105 -4.37 -16.98 6.12
N LEU A 106 -4.81 -15.81 6.59
CA LEU A 106 -4.04 -14.94 7.47
C LEU A 106 -4.51 -15.07 8.92
N PRO A 107 -3.60 -14.96 9.90
CA PRO A 107 -4.01 -14.85 11.30
C PRO A 107 -4.96 -13.66 11.51
N ALA A 108 -5.90 -13.82 12.44
CA ALA A 108 -6.84 -12.75 12.78
C ALA A 108 -6.13 -11.45 13.19
N GLY A 109 -6.59 -10.31 12.66
CA GLY A 109 -6.02 -9.00 12.94
C GLY A 109 -4.83 -8.58 12.09
N VAL A 110 -4.30 -9.45 11.21
CA VAL A 110 -3.20 -9.09 10.30
C VAL A 110 -3.69 -8.15 9.20
N PHE A 111 -4.83 -8.44 8.59
CA PHE A 111 -5.46 -7.60 7.57
C PHE A 111 -6.85 -7.17 8.01
N ASN A 112 -7.05 -5.88 8.18
CA ASN A 112 -8.31 -5.29 8.63
C ASN A 112 -8.76 -4.24 7.62
N VAL A 113 -9.99 -4.30 7.17
CA VAL A 113 -10.58 -3.33 6.23
C VAL A 113 -11.57 -2.46 6.96
N ILE A 114 -11.42 -1.15 6.81
CA ILE A 114 -12.42 -0.18 7.26
C ILE A 114 -12.97 0.59 6.06
N THR A 115 -14.26 0.79 6.01
CA THR A 115 -14.94 1.58 4.98
C THR A 115 -15.38 2.93 5.56
N GLY A 116 -15.60 3.89 4.67
CA GLY A 116 -16.08 5.22 5.03
C GLY A 116 -15.40 6.33 4.24
N SER A 117 -15.90 7.55 4.40
CA SER A 117 -15.39 8.71 3.70
C SER A 117 -13.95 9.07 4.11
N GLY A 118 -13.24 9.76 3.22
CA GLY A 118 -11.91 10.30 3.52
C GLY A 118 -11.92 11.23 4.73
N SER A 119 -12.93 12.11 4.80
CA SER A 119 -13.10 13.09 5.89
C SER A 119 -13.46 12.49 7.25
N LYS A 120 -13.88 11.22 7.32
CA LYS A 120 -14.16 10.53 8.58
C LYS A 120 -13.17 9.40 8.80
N ALA A 121 -13.34 8.27 8.11
CA ALA A 121 -12.51 7.10 8.31
C ALA A 121 -11.02 7.36 7.95
N GLY A 122 -10.76 8.16 6.90
CA GLY A 122 -9.41 8.60 6.56
C GLY A 122 -8.80 9.43 7.69
N GLN A 123 -9.53 10.42 8.19
CA GLN A 123 -9.07 11.28 9.28
C GLN A 123 -8.75 10.49 10.55
N TYR A 124 -9.59 9.52 10.92
CA TYR A 124 -9.31 8.66 12.07
C TYR A 124 -8.02 7.85 11.92
N ILE A 125 -7.68 7.38 10.70
CA ILE A 125 -6.38 6.75 10.46
C ILE A 125 -5.23 7.75 10.72
N LEU A 126 -5.36 9.00 10.26
CA LEU A 126 -4.33 10.01 10.46
C LEU A 126 -4.13 10.39 11.94
N GLU A 127 -5.19 10.40 12.71
CA GLU A 127 -5.17 10.82 14.14
C GLU A 127 -4.80 9.67 15.08
N HIS A 128 -5.06 8.41 14.70
CA HIS A 128 -4.90 7.29 15.61
C HIS A 128 -3.43 6.97 15.90
N LYS A 129 -3.04 7.00 17.16
CA LYS A 129 -1.65 6.88 17.62
C LYS A 129 -1.05 5.46 17.48
N GLY A 130 -1.85 4.45 17.23
CA GLY A 130 -1.43 3.06 17.11
C GLY A 130 -0.69 2.71 15.82
N PHE A 131 -0.75 3.55 14.78
CA PHE A 131 -0.02 3.31 13.54
C PHE A 131 1.45 3.68 13.68
N ARG A 132 2.31 2.81 13.13
CA ARG A 132 3.76 2.99 13.05
C ARG A 132 4.23 3.47 11.69
N LYS A 133 3.37 3.40 10.68
CA LYS A 133 3.60 3.93 9.33
C LYS A 133 2.26 4.29 8.69
N LEU A 134 2.27 5.30 7.82
CA LEU A 134 1.15 5.63 6.94
C LEU A 134 1.55 5.40 5.48
N ALA A 135 0.66 4.82 4.68
CA ALA A 135 0.84 4.65 3.25
C ALA A 135 -0.41 5.16 2.52
N PHE A 136 -0.21 6.08 1.61
CA PHE A 136 -1.29 6.75 0.90
C PHE A 136 -1.02 6.80 -0.59
N THR A 137 -2.06 6.57 -1.38
CA THR A 137 -2.09 6.89 -2.82
C THR A 137 -3.33 7.71 -3.10
N GLY A 138 -3.17 8.85 -3.74
CA GLY A 138 -4.28 9.75 -4.07
C GLY A 138 -3.85 11.16 -4.43
N SER A 139 -4.67 12.16 -4.11
CA SER A 139 -4.38 13.56 -4.43
C SER A 139 -3.20 14.12 -3.65
N THR A 140 -2.49 15.08 -4.24
CA THR A 140 -1.38 15.79 -3.58
C THR A 140 -1.84 16.55 -2.34
N GLU A 141 -3.07 17.08 -2.36
CA GLU A 141 -3.66 17.79 -1.22
C GLU A 141 -3.78 16.87 0.01
N VAL A 142 -4.48 15.74 -0.12
CA VAL A 142 -4.62 14.76 0.96
C VAL A 142 -3.27 14.13 1.33
N GLY A 143 -2.39 13.92 0.35
CA GLY A 143 -1.03 13.42 0.61
C GLY A 143 -0.22 14.34 1.52
N ARG A 144 -0.42 15.65 1.42
CA ARG A 144 0.20 16.62 2.32
C ARG A 144 -0.33 16.45 3.76
N ASP A 145 -1.63 16.24 3.93
CA ASP A 145 -2.21 15.99 5.25
C ASP A 145 -1.66 14.70 5.88
N VAL A 146 -1.52 13.63 5.07
CA VAL A 146 -0.88 12.37 5.50
C VAL A 146 0.57 12.59 5.92
N ALA A 147 1.33 13.36 5.14
CA ALA A 147 2.72 13.70 5.46
C ALA A 147 2.83 14.47 6.79
N LEU A 148 1.97 15.47 6.99
CA LEU A 148 1.93 16.26 8.23
C LEU A 148 1.54 15.40 9.44
N ALA A 149 0.54 14.53 9.30
CA ALA A 149 0.13 13.62 10.35
C ALA A 149 1.24 12.64 10.74
N ALA A 150 2.00 12.13 9.75
CA ALA A 150 3.15 11.27 9.99
C ALA A 150 4.31 12.03 10.65
N ALA A 151 4.64 13.23 10.15
CA ALA A 151 5.69 14.06 10.69
C ALA A 151 5.43 14.47 12.15
N ASN A 152 4.21 14.85 12.49
CA ASN A 152 3.82 15.21 13.86
C ASN A 152 3.99 14.05 14.86
N ARG A 153 4.05 12.81 14.37
CA ARG A 153 4.24 11.60 15.18
C ARG A 153 5.62 10.98 15.02
N LEU A 154 6.47 11.57 14.19
CA LEU A 154 7.80 11.05 13.84
C LEU A 154 7.76 9.60 13.32
N ILE A 155 6.72 9.27 12.52
CA ILE A 155 6.58 7.97 11.86
C ILE A 155 6.79 8.10 10.35
N PRO A 156 7.30 7.06 9.67
CA PRO A 156 7.48 7.11 8.22
C PRO A 156 6.15 7.14 7.46
N SER A 157 6.16 7.78 6.30
CA SER A 157 5.06 7.73 5.34
C SER A 157 5.57 7.36 3.94
N THR A 158 4.73 6.65 3.18
CA THR A 158 4.91 6.41 1.76
C THR A 158 3.76 7.06 1.02
N LEU A 159 4.08 7.94 0.07
CA LEU A 159 3.10 8.77 -0.62
C LEU A 159 3.26 8.59 -2.14
N GLU A 160 2.19 8.14 -2.79
CA GLU A 160 2.06 8.10 -4.23
C GLU A 160 0.99 9.12 -4.63
N LEU A 161 1.40 10.20 -5.28
CA LEU A 161 0.57 11.38 -5.44
C LEU A 161 0.26 11.66 -6.92
N GLY A 162 -0.50 12.71 -7.16
CA GLY A 162 -0.85 13.15 -8.50
C GLY A 162 0.34 13.71 -9.27
N GLY A 163 0.25 13.61 -10.56
CA GLY A 163 1.23 14.17 -11.49
C GLY A 163 0.66 14.16 -12.90
N LYS A 164 1.36 14.83 -13.82
CA LYS A 164 1.06 14.84 -15.24
C LYS A 164 2.37 14.58 -16.00
N SER A 165 2.43 13.45 -16.68
CA SER A 165 3.54 13.16 -17.58
C SER A 165 3.55 14.15 -18.73
N ALA A 166 4.71 14.73 -19.01
CA ALA A 166 4.86 15.60 -20.17
C ALA A 166 4.68 14.78 -21.44
N ASN A 167 3.88 15.31 -22.39
CA ASN A 167 3.74 14.76 -23.72
C ASN A 167 4.21 15.84 -24.71
N ILE A 168 5.33 15.58 -25.38
CA ILE A 168 5.98 16.56 -26.23
C ILE A 168 5.78 16.16 -27.68
N TYR A 169 5.14 17.04 -28.45
CA TYR A 169 4.90 16.87 -29.88
C TYR A 169 5.79 17.83 -30.66
N PHE A 170 6.61 17.30 -31.55
CA PHE A 170 7.39 18.11 -32.46
C PHE A 170 6.57 18.40 -33.73
N PRO A 171 6.91 19.48 -34.47
CA PRO A 171 6.13 19.89 -35.69
C PRO A 171 6.09 18.83 -36.78
N ASP A 172 7.01 17.90 -36.80
CA ASP A 172 7.16 16.83 -37.80
C ASP A 172 6.54 15.50 -37.36
N CYS A 173 5.85 15.44 -36.21
CA CYS A 173 5.17 14.21 -35.80
C CYS A 173 3.96 13.92 -36.70
N GLN A 174 3.77 12.64 -37.02
CA GLN A 174 2.58 12.14 -37.72
C GLN A 174 1.49 11.84 -36.71
N TRP A 175 0.26 12.33 -37.01
CA TRP A 175 -0.92 12.15 -36.17
C TRP A 175 -1.73 10.93 -36.58
#